data_e13b2284bb4a53dddc7299b78e86c307
#
_entry.id   e13b2284bb4a53dddc7299b78e86c307
#
_cell.length_a   1.000
_cell.length_b   1.000
_cell.length_c   1.000
_cell.angle_alpha   90.00
_cell.angle_beta   90.00
_cell.angle_gamma   90.00
#
_symmetry.space_group_name_H-M   'P 1'
#
loop_
_entity.id
_entity.type
_entity.pdbx_description
1 polymer ?
#
loop_
_entity_poly.entity_id
_entity_poly.type
_entity_poly.pdbx_seq_one_letter_code
_entity_poly.pdbx_strand_id
1 'polypeptide(L)'
;MSQSTKKQTAKLDLDALENLLDEGRPSDVLAVLAEAKKKDAAAWFLTGEAQRQLGSFEDALKSYAACLKVADEAERRMDALLAMAACYRTLGHSAAAYELAEDALKMAQELEYDEFAVRAMQEMGMALRAWGRLEEALDLLDAVLSAYTQLKDYAGMSFIHWAKGGIFRLQGHFEEGVAQFKKAISLAKKAGDDISVAYGHCGLAGISRICGKIDECVKNYKLAEKIFRKSEDVFGKAYTNCGMANGLRQQGKYDEALRHYNVADKLYSSIHDTVDLGFVKWGRADILKRKNKMAAALKDLEGARVLFDNSDEKRGQILTKLSLAQVLYALGRTDEAEQLYEEGVSQARAEGLHTYLESYT
;
A
#
# COMPACT_ATOMS: atom_id res chain seq x y z
N MET A 1 -16.15 52.01 -28.75
CA MET A 1 -16.91 51.33 -27.69
C MET A 1 -16.37 49.89 -27.59
N SER A 2 -15.50 49.70 -26.66
CA SER A 2 -14.84 48.38 -26.43
C SER A 2 -15.66 47.66 -25.37
N GLN A 3 -16.35 46.55 -25.74
CA GLN A 3 -17.02 45.69 -24.79
C GLN A 3 -15.96 44.81 -24.10
N SER A 4 -15.57 45.20 -22.91
CA SER A 4 -14.83 44.40 -21.97
C SER A 4 -15.74 43.27 -21.45
N THR A 5 -15.63 42.09 -22.05
CA THR A 5 -16.24 40.85 -21.52
C THR A 5 -15.51 40.48 -20.23
N LYS A 6 -16.09 40.85 -19.09
CA LYS A 6 -15.73 40.27 -17.79
C LYS A 6 -16.01 38.77 -17.88
N LYS A 7 -14.96 37.94 -18.07
CA LYS A 7 -15.03 36.50 -17.76
C LYS A 7 -15.36 36.41 -16.27
N GLN A 8 -16.62 36.14 -15.95
CA GLN A 8 -17.04 35.68 -14.63
C GLN A 8 -16.26 34.42 -14.35
N THR A 9 -15.42 34.42 -13.31
CA THR A 9 -14.82 33.22 -12.78
C THR A 9 -15.99 32.33 -12.31
N ALA A 10 -16.28 31.28 -13.06
CA ALA A 10 -17.25 30.28 -12.63
C ALA A 10 -16.78 29.73 -11.26
N LYS A 11 -17.69 29.71 -10.29
CA LYS A 11 -17.44 29.06 -9.00
C LYS A 11 -17.18 27.58 -9.29
N LEU A 12 -16.09 27.02 -8.76
CA LEU A 12 -15.80 25.60 -8.87
C LEU A 12 -16.98 24.81 -8.30
N ASP A 13 -17.48 23.87 -9.08
CA ASP A 13 -18.48 22.91 -8.64
C ASP A 13 -17.74 21.74 -7.98
N LEU A 14 -17.58 21.82 -6.66
CA LEU A 14 -16.81 20.85 -5.88
C LEU A 14 -17.48 19.48 -5.87
N ASP A 15 -18.81 19.44 -5.79
CA ASP A 15 -19.58 18.18 -5.81
C ASP A 15 -19.39 17.44 -7.14
N ALA A 16 -19.36 18.17 -8.26
CA ALA A 16 -19.05 17.59 -9.57
C ALA A 16 -17.61 17.04 -9.64
N LEU A 17 -16.65 17.69 -8.97
CA LEU A 17 -15.26 17.21 -8.91
C LEU A 17 -15.12 15.98 -8.01
N GLU A 18 -15.82 15.91 -6.89
CA GLU A 18 -15.89 14.72 -6.04
C GLU A 18 -16.49 13.54 -6.80
N ASN A 19 -17.60 13.74 -7.51
CA ASN A 19 -18.20 12.71 -8.38
C ASN A 19 -17.22 12.19 -9.44
N LEU A 20 -16.40 13.06 -10.05
CA LEU A 20 -15.36 12.64 -11.00
C LEU A 20 -14.28 11.77 -10.34
N LEU A 21 -13.91 12.05 -9.08
CA LEU A 21 -12.98 11.18 -8.34
C LEU A 21 -13.61 9.82 -8.06
N ASP A 22 -14.87 9.77 -7.68
CA ASP A 22 -15.62 8.52 -7.42
C ASP A 22 -15.80 7.69 -8.71
N GLU A 23 -15.93 8.35 -9.87
CA GLU A 23 -15.93 7.72 -11.19
C GLU A 23 -14.55 7.23 -11.65
N GLY A 24 -13.47 7.46 -10.86
CA GLY A 24 -12.10 7.10 -11.22
C GLY A 24 -11.52 7.98 -12.35
N ARG A 25 -11.87 9.26 -12.40
CA ARG A 25 -11.44 10.25 -13.40
C ARG A 25 -10.58 11.38 -12.79
N PRO A 26 -9.51 11.06 -12.06
CA PRO A 26 -8.70 12.07 -11.36
C PRO A 26 -7.99 13.04 -12.30
N SER A 27 -7.65 12.62 -13.53
CA SER A 27 -7.03 13.50 -14.52
C SER A 27 -7.95 14.65 -14.94
N ASP A 28 -9.25 14.40 -15.04
CA ASP A 28 -10.23 15.43 -15.39
C ASP A 28 -10.34 16.45 -14.25
N VAL A 29 -10.31 15.97 -13.00
CA VAL A 29 -10.29 16.84 -11.81
C VAL A 29 -9.08 17.77 -11.82
N LEU A 30 -7.88 17.21 -12.09
CA LEU A 30 -6.66 18.03 -12.18
C LEU A 30 -6.73 19.05 -13.31
N ALA A 31 -7.29 18.69 -14.47
CA ALA A 31 -7.45 19.61 -15.59
C ALA A 31 -8.33 20.80 -15.23
N VAL A 32 -9.47 20.57 -14.57
CA VAL A 32 -10.37 21.63 -14.11
C VAL A 32 -9.69 22.49 -13.03
N LEU A 33 -9.05 21.87 -12.04
CA LEU A 33 -8.41 22.59 -10.94
C LEU A 33 -7.15 23.36 -11.37
N ALA A 34 -6.51 22.99 -12.49
CA ALA A 34 -5.37 23.73 -13.04
C ALA A 34 -5.77 25.12 -13.59
N GLU A 35 -7.02 25.30 -14.04
CA GLU A 35 -7.53 26.58 -14.54
C GLU A 35 -7.94 27.54 -13.41
N ALA A 36 -8.05 27.04 -12.17
CA ALA A 36 -8.44 27.86 -11.03
C ALA A 36 -7.36 28.88 -10.66
N LYS A 37 -7.68 30.18 -10.72
CA LYS A 37 -6.76 31.27 -10.37
C LYS A 37 -6.33 31.29 -8.91
N LYS A 38 -7.19 30.81 -8.02
CA LYS A 38 -6.96 30.68 -6.59
C LYS A 38 -7.68 29.42 -6.11
N LYS A 39 -6.98 28.60 -5.38
CA LYS A 39 -7.53 27.40 -4.75
C LYS A 39 -7.78 27.68 -3.27
N ASP A 40 -8.98 27.36 -2.80
CA ASP A 40 -9.33 27.29 -1.38
C ASP A 40 -8.91 25.91 -0.81
N ALA A 41 -9.27 25.65 0.44
CA ALA A 41 -8.92 24.41 1.12
C ALA A 41 -9.52 23.18 0.42
N ALA A 42 -10.77 23.26 -0.01
CA ALA A 42 -11.45 22.17 -0.71
C ALA A 42 -10.79 21.84 -2.06
N ALA A 43 -10.51 22.90 -2.86
CA ALA A 43 -9.83 22.74 -4.14
C ALA A 43 -8.39 22.14 -3.99
N TRP A 44 -7.66 22.54 -2.95
CA TRP A 44 -6.36 21.94 -2.65
C TRP A 44 -6.49 20.49 -2.22
N PHE A 45 -7.48 20.17 -1.38
CA PHE A 45 -7.74 18.80 -0.95
C PHE A 45 -8.07 17.90 -2.13
N LEU A 46 -9.02 18.32 -3.01
CA LEU A 46 -9.38 17.56 -4.21
C LEU A 46 -8.20 17.44 -5.20
N THR A 47 -7.32 18.45 -5.27
CA THR A 47 -6.06 18.31 -6.04
C THR A 47 -5.21 17.18 -5.47
N GLY A 48 -5.04 17.12 -4.15
CA GLY A 48 -4.30 16.07 -3.46
C GLY A 48 -4.94 14.69 -3.67
N GLU A 49 -6.27 14.57 -3.57
CA GLU A 49 -6.98 13.31 -3.81
C GLU A 49 -6.80 12.81 -5.24
N ALA A 50 -6.92 13.70 -6.23
CA ALA A 50 -6.70 13.35 -7.63
C ALA A 50 -5.24 12.90 -7.88
N GLN A 51 -4.26 13.58 -7.30
CA GLN A 51 -2.85 13.20 -7.39
C GLN A 51 -2.59 11.86 -6.71
N ARG A 52 -3.19 11.61 -5.53
CA ARG A 52 -3.09 10.36 -4.80
C ARG A 52 -3.66 9.19 -5.60
N GLN A 53 -4.84 9.36 -6.23
CA GLN A 53 -5.43 8.34 -7.10
C GLN A 53 -4.57 8.04 -8.33
N LEU A 54 -3.82 9.03 -8.84
CA LEU A 54 -2.85 8.85 -9.92
C LEU A 54 -1.51 8.30 -9.45
N GLY A 55 -1.34 8.07 -8.13
CA GLY A 55 -0.09 7.60 -7.54
C GLY A 55 1.01 8.66 -7.41
N SER A 56 0.70 9.93 -7.66
CA SER A 56 1.64 11.04 -7.47
C SER A 56 1.67 11.47 -5.99
N PHE A 57 2.08 10.57 -5.10
CA PHE A 57 1.98 10.74 -3.64
C PHE A 57 2.77 11.94 -3.12
N GLU A 58 3.96 12.23 -3.67
CA GLU A 58 4.75 13.41 -3.28
C GLU A 58 4.07 14.73 -3.63
N ASP A 59 3.41 14.80 -4.79
CA ASP A 59 2.64 15.99 -5.18
C ASP A 59 1.33 16.09 -4.39
N ALA A 60 0.69 14.96 -4.08
CA ALA A 60 -0.46 14.91 -3.19
C ALA A 60 -0.11 15.47 -1.81
N LEU A 61 1.03 15.09 -1.23
CA LEU A 61 1.53 15.64 0.05
C LEU A 61 1.69 17.16 -0.01
N LYS A 62 2.22 17.73 -1.11
CA LYS A 62 2.34 19.18 -1.30
C LYS A 62 0.96 19.85 -1.35
N SER A 63 0.00 19.22 -2.03
CA SER A 63 -1.37 19.74 -2.16
C SER A 63 -2.12 19.70 -0.81
N TYR A 64 -2.00 18.60 -0.06
CA TYR A 64 -2.57 18.53 1.29
C TYR A 64 -1.92 19.51 2.26
N ALA A 65 -0.59 19.69 2.18
CA ALA A 65 0.09 20.72 2.97
C ALA A 65 -0.37 22.14 2.60
N ALA A 66 -0.68 22.42 1.32
CA ALA A 66 -1.28 23.66 0.90
C ALA A 66 -2.72 23.81 1.41
N CYS A 67 -3.50 22.73 1.43
CA CYS A 67 -4.82 22.69 2.06
C CYS A 67 -4.75 23.08 3.55
N LEU A 68 -3.86 22.44 4.32
CA LEU A 68 -3.67 22.73 5.75
C LEU A 68 -3.33 24.18 6.06
N LYS A 69 -2.61 24.89 5.15
CA LYS A 69 -2.26 26.30 5.32
C LYS A 69 -3.44 27.25 5.20
N VAL A 70 -4.50 26.86 4.50
CA VAL A 70 -5.64 27.72 4.20
C VAL A 70 -6.97 27.16 4.72
N ALA A 71 -6.95 25.96 5.32
CA ALA A 71 -8.14 25.34 5.90
C ALA A 71 -8.45 25.94 7.27
N ASP A 72 -9.60 26.58 7.38
CA ASP A 72 -10.13 27.09 8.65
C ASP A 72 -11.01 26.04 9.35
N GLU A 73 -11.64 25.12 8.60
CA GLU A 73 -12.51 24.08 9.13
C GLU A 73 -11.69 22.90 9.67
N ALA A 74 -12.03 22.47 10.89
CA ALA A 74 -11.33 21.37 11.56
C ALA A 74 -11.46 20.04 10.82
N GLU A 75 -12.64 19.73 10.28
CA GLU A 75 -12.89 18.52 9.49
C GLU A 75 -11.96 18.45 8.27
N ARG A 76 -11.85 19.55 7.52
CA ARG A 76 -10.94 19.60 6.35
C ARG A 76 -9.47 19.43 6.75
N ARG A 77 -9.09 19.96 7.91
CA ARG A 77 -7.73 19.75 8.43
C ARG A 77 -7.49 18.30 8.80
N MET A 78 -8.44 17.65 9.48
CA MET A 78 -8.35 16.22 9.82
C MET A 78 -8.32 15.34 8.56
N ASP A 79 -9.19 15.61 7.57
CA ASP A 79 -9.15 14.90 6.28
C ASP A 79 -7.78 15.00 5.61
N ALA A 80 -7.20 16.20 5.57
CA ALA A 80 -5.88 16.40 4.97
C ALA A 80 -4.78 15.67 5.74
N LEU A 81 -4.80 15.66 7.08
CA LEU A 81 -3.83 14.92 7.89
C LEU A 81 -3.92 13.42 7.65
N LEU A 82 -5.13 12.85 7.61
CA LEU A 82 -5.36 11.43 7.35
C LEU A 82 -4.94 11.02 5.93
N ALA A 83 -5.24 11.87 4.93
CA ALA A 83 -4.81 11.65 3.57
C ALA A 83 -3.27 11.71 3.42
N MET A 84 -2.61 12.63 4.13
CA MET A 84 -1.14 12.67 4.22
C MET A 84 -0.58 11.42 4.89
N ALA A 85 -1.19 10.96 5.98
CA ALA A 85 -0.79 9.73 6.67
C ALA A 85 -0.83 8.52 5.71
N ALA A 86 -1.90 8.38 4.93
CA ALA A 86 -2.02 7.33 3.92
C ALA A 86 -0.93 7.43 2.84
N CYS A 87 -0.59 8.64 2.36
CA CYS A 87 0.50 8.86 1.41
C CYS A 87 1.86 8.48 2.00
N TYR A 88 2.20 8.94 3.22
CA TYR A 88 3.45 8.59 3.87
C TYR A 88 3.59 7.10 4.11
N ARG A 89 2.50 6.43 4.51
CA ARG A 89 2.49 4.97 4.66
C ARG A 89 2.78 4.25 3.35
N THR A 90 2.21 4.70 2.23
CA THR A 90 2.47 4.12 0.90
C THR A 90 3.90 4.37 0.43
N LEU A 91 4.48 5.52 0.78
CA LEU A 91 5.88 5.84 0.51
C LEU A 91 6.86 5.12 1.46
N GLY A 92 6.36 4.33 2.42
CA GLY A 92 7.17 3.57 3.37
C GLY A 92 7.68 4.38 4.58
N HIS A 93 7.08 5.53 4.88
CA HIS A 93 7.40 6.38 6.01
C HIS A 93 6.37 6.19 7.14
N SER A 94 6.39 5.00 7.73
CA SER A 94 5.35 4.54 8.67
C SER A 94 5.31 5.37 9.97
N ALA A 95 6.45 5.85 10.46
CA ALA A 95 6.51 6.70 11.64
C ALA A 95 5.80 8.04 11.41
N ALA A 96 6.11 8.73 10.30
CA ALA A 96 5.46 9.99 9.94
C ALA A 96 3.95 9.80 9.69
N ALA A 97 3.55 8.67 9.10
CA ALA A 97 2.15 8.33 8.92
C ALA A 97 1.41 8.20 10.26
N TYR A 98 2.05 7.55 11.25
CA TYR A 98 1.49 7.41 12.59
C TYR A 98 1.32 8.76 13.29
N GLU A 99 2.35 9.61 13.27
CA GLU A 99 2.33 10.95 13.90
C GLU A 99 1.20 11.82 13.33
N LEU A 100 1.02 11.85 12.00
CA LEU A 100 -0.05 12.62 11.37
C LEU A 100 -1.45 12.10 11.73
N ALA A 101 -1.63 10.80 11.80
CA ALA A 101 -2.89 10.21 12.23
C ALA A 101 -3.16 10.44 13.72
N GLU A 102 -2.11 10.45 14.57
CA GLU A 102 -2.22 10.82 15.98
C GLU A 102 -2.61 12.29 16.16
N ASP A 103 -2.07 13.20 15.36
CA ASP A 103 -2.47 14.61 15.38
C ASP A 103 -3.94 14.78 14.98
N ALA A 104 -4.40 14.04 13.96
CA ALA A 104 -5.81 14.03 13.59
C ALA A 104 -6.70 13.47 14.72
N LEU A 105 -6.24 12.41 15.42
CA LEU A 105 -6.96 11.85 16.58
C LEU A 105 -7.09 12.85 17.72
N LYS A 106 -6.01 13.56 18.07
CA LYS A 106 -6.03 14.61 19.12
C LYS A 106 -7.06 15.70 18.77
N MET A 107 -7.05 16.19 17.53
CA MET A 107 -8.04 17.17 17.06
C MET A 107 -9.48 16.63 17.15
N ALA A 108 -9.69 15.39 16.71
CA ALA A 108 -11.02 14.76 16.76
C ALA A 108 -11.53 14.62 18.20
N GLN A 109 -10.65 14.23 19.14
CA GLN A 109 -11.00 14.11 20.57
C GLN A 109 -11.32 15.45 21.22
N GLU A 110 -10.51 16.50 20.94
CA GLU A 110 -10.74 17.85 21.47
C GLU A 110 -12.08 18.46 20.99
N LEU A 111 -12.52 18.07 19.79
CA LEU A 111 -13.74 18.57 19.16
C LEU A 111 -14.95 17.62 19.29
N GLU A 112 -14.76 16.48 19.94
CA GLU A 112 -15.79 15.44 20.10
C GLU A 112 -16.31 14.88 18.75
N TYR A 113 -15.42 14.75 17.74
CA TYR A 113 -15.73 14.18 16.44
C TYR A 113 -15.42 12.68 16.40
N ASP A 114 -16.35 11.86 16.92
CA ASP A 114 -16.17 10.41 17.07
C ASP A 114 -15.84 9.70 15.75
N GLU A 115 -16.44 10.10 14.63
CA GLU A 115 -16.19 9.50 13.32
C GLU A 115 -14.73 9.72 12.88
N PHE A 116 -14.22 10.93 13.03
CA PHE A 116 -12.82 11.24 12.71
C PHE A 116 -11.85 10.53 13.67
N ALA A 117 -12.21 10.39 14.94
CA ALA A 117 -11.41 9.63 15.91
C ALA A 117 -11.27 8.16 15.47
N VAL A 118 -12.35 7.51 15.04
CA VAL A 118 -12.32 6.13 14.54
C VAL A 118 -11.48 6.02 13.27
N ARG A 119 -11.62 6.95 12.32
CA ARG A 119 -10.79 7.00 11.09
C ARG A 119 -9.31 7.21 11.40
N ALA A 120 -9.00 8.09 12.34
CA ALA A 120 -7.62 8.34 12.78
C ALA A 120 -7.00 7.11 13.44
N MET A 121 -7.72 6.45 14.36
CA MET A 121 -7.28 5.19 14.96
C MET A 121 -7.07 4.09 13.92
N GLN A 122 -7.90 4.02 12.88
CA GLN A 122 -7.71 3.09 11.77
C GLN A 122 -6.39 3.34 11.04
N GLU A 123 -6.10 4.59 10.66
CA GLU A 123 -4.83 4.93 9.97
C GLU A 123 -3.61 4.74 10.87
N MET A 124 -3.71 5.04 12.18
CA MET A 124 -2.66 4.70 13.16
C MET A 124 -2.40 3.19 13.20
N GLY A 125 -3.45 2.37 13.26
CA GLY A 125 -3.34 0.91 13.23
C GLY A 125 -2.70 0.39 11.94
N MET A 126 -3.02 1.00 10.80
CA MET A 126 -2.39 0.68 9.51
C MET A 126 -0.92 1.12 9.45
N ALA A 127 -0.58 2.27 10.03
CA ALA A 127 0.80 2.75 10.13
C ALA A 127 1.64 1.84 11.04
N LEU A 128 1.12 1.45 12.21
CA LEU A 128 1.76 0.50 13.13
C LEU A 128 2.01 -0.85 12.47
N ARG A 129 1.02 -1.36 11.71
CA ARG A 129 1.17 -2.60 10.95
C ARG A 129 2.30 -2.49 9.92
N ALA A 130 2.39 -1.39 9.18
CA ALA A 130 3.45 -1.14 8.20
C ALA A 130 4.82 -0.97 8.88
N TRP A 131 4.84 -0.41 10.08
CA TRP A 131 6.06 -0.22 10.90
C TRP A 131 6.54 -1.51 11.57
N GLY A 132 5.74 -2.58 11.56
CA GLY A 132 6.06 -3.85 12.20
C GLY A 132 5.67 -3.93 13.68
N ARG A 133 5.03 -2.88 14.26
CA ARG A 133 4.50 -2.87 15.63
C ARG A 133 3.15 -3.59 15.69
N LEU A 134 3.20 -4.90 15.50
CA LEU A 134 2.01 -5.71 15.13
C LEU A 134 1.02 -5.87 16.29
N GLU A 135 1.49 -6.01 17.53
CA GLU A 135 0.61 -6.14 18.71
C GLU A 135 -0.18 -4.84 18.94
N GLU A 136 0.50 -3.71 18.91
CA GLU A 136 -0.14 -2.41 19.08
C GLU A 136 -1.13 -2.11 17.94
N ALA A 137 -0.81 -2.55 16.73
CA ALA A 137 -1.73 -2.46 15.61
C ALA A 137 -3.00 -3.29 15.85
N LEU A 138 -2.88 -4.51 16.41
CA LEU A 138 -4.03 -5.37 16.72
C LEU A 138 -4.93 -4.73 17.77
N ASP A 139 -4.36 -4.20 18.87
CA ASP A 139 -5.13 -3.57 19.95
C ASP A 139 -5.96 -2.40 19.41
N LEU A 140 -5.31 -1.55 18.60
CA LEU A 140 -5.96 -0.38 18.03
C LEU A 140 -7.06 -0.75 17.02
N LEU A 141 -6.77 -1.72 16.15
CA LEU A 141 -7.74 -2.21 15.17
C LEU A 141 -8.93 -2.95 15.83
N ASP A 142 -8.76 -3.57 17.00
CA ASP A 142 -9.87 -4.16 17.75
C ASP A 142 -10.81 -3.10 18.34
N ALA A 143 -10.27 -1.98 18.82
CA ALA A 143 -11.08 -0.85 19.24
C ALA A 143 -11.88 -0.26 18.07
N VAL A 144 -11.24 -0.09 16.89
CA VAL A 144 -11.91 0.38 15.66
C VAL A 144 -13.00 -0.62 15.20
N LEU A 145 -12.71 -1.93 15.27
CA LEU A 145 -13.70 -2.96 14.91
C LEU A 145 -14.95 -2.91 15.81
N SER A 146 -14.75 -2.62 17.10
CA SER A 146 -15.88 -2.45 18.03
C SER A 146 -16.76 -1.28 17.61
N ALA A 147 -16.18 -0.14 17.23
CA ALA A 147 -16.92 1.03 16.75
C ALA A 147 -17.71 0.72 15.47
N TYR A 148 -17.08 0.14 14.45
CA TYR A 148 -17.78 -0.25 13.21
C TYR A 148 -18.86 -1.32 13.44
N THR A 149 -18.68 -2.19 14.44
CA THR A 149 -19.69 -3.18 14.80
C THR A 149 -20.94 -2.51 15.38
N GLN A 150 -20.79 -1.52 16.25
CA GLN A 150 -21.89 -0.72 16.79
C GLN A 150 -22.65 0.04 15.72
N LEU A 151 -21.92 0.61 14.76
CA LEU A 151 -22.46 1.34 13.62
C LEU A 151 -23.07 0.42 12.54
N LYS A 152 -22.85 -0.90 12.61
CA LYS A 152 -23.18 -1.89 11.57
C LYS A 152 -22.55 -1.57 10.21
N ASP A 153 -21.39 -0.93 10.22
CA ASP A 153 -20.62 -0.64 9.02
C ASP A 153 -19.89 -1.92 8.55
N TYR A 154 -20.52 -2.63 7.64
CA TYR A 154 -19.97 -3.88 7.10
C TYR A 154 -18.71 -3.66 6.25
N ALA A 155 -18.57 -2.50 5.60
CA ALA A 155 -17.38 -2.17 4.81
C ALA A 155 -16.17 -1.90 5.73
N GLY A 156 -16.35 -1.07 6.75
CA GLY A 156 -15.35 -0.83 7.78
C GLY A 156 -14.93 -2.11 8.52
N MET A 157 -15.91 -2.91 8.95
CA MET A 157 -15.63 -4.21 9.57
C MET A 157 -14.83 -5.14 8.64
N SER A 158 -15.18 -5.18 7.34
CA SER A 158 -14.45 -5.97 6.34
C SER A 158 -12.99 -5.54 6.24
N PHE A 159 -12.75 -4.23 6.15
CA PHE A 159 -11.41 -3.67 6.08
C PHE A 159 -10.57 -4.03 7.30
N ILE A 160 -11.12 -3.90 8.53
CA ILE A 160 -10.39 -4.26 9.75
C ILE A 160 -10.07 -5.75 9.80
N HIS A 161 -11.00 -6.63 9.44
CA HIS A 161 -10.71 -8.06 9.35
C HIS A 161 -9.64 -8.38 8.31
N TRP A 162 -9.62 -7.69 7.18
CA TRP A 162 -8.55 -7.80 6.19
C TRP A 162 -7.20 -7.35 6.75
N ALA A 163 -7.14 -6.22 7.45
CA ALA A 163 -5.93 -5.70 8.07
C ALA A 163 -5.37 -6.66 9.12
N LYS A 164 -6.24 -7.18 10.02
CA LYS A 164 -5.88 -8.19 11.04
C LYS A 164 -5.40 -9.48 10.40
N GLY A 165 -6.04 -9.94 9.32
CA GLY A 165 -5.59 -11.10 8.55
C GLY A 165 -4.17 -10.94 8.03
N GLY A 166 -3.83 -9.72 7.58
CA GLY A 166 -2.47 -9.34 7.20
C GLY A 166 -1.48 -9.40 8.36
N ILE A 167 -1.86 -8.92 9.55
CA ILE A 167 -1.02 -8.99 10.76
C ILE A 167 -0.77 -10.44 11.17
N PHE A 168 -1.81 -11.26 11.31
CA PHE A 168 -1.65 -12.68 11.66
C PHE A 168 -0.78 -13.44 10.65
N ARG A 169 -0.89 -13.10 9.36
CA ARG A 169 0.03 -13.64 8.35
C ARG A 169 1.48 -13.23 8.63
N LEU A 170 1.72 -11.99 9.04
CA LEU A 170 3.05 -11.48 9.38
C LEU A 170 3.62 -12.17 10.64
N GLN A 171 2.80 -12.49 11.61
CA GLN A 171 3.17 -13.20 12.84
C GLN A 171 3.34 -14.72 12.66
N GLY A 172 2.96 -15.28 11.51
CA GLY A 172 2.95 -16.73 11.27
C GLY A 172 1.72 -17.46 11.80
N HIS A 173 0.72 -16.73 12.30
CA HIS A 173 -0.57 -17.27 12.79
C HIS A 173 -1.51 -17.48 11.60
N PHE A 174 -1.20 -18.49 10.76
CA PHE A 174 -1.82 -18.63 9.45
C PHE A 174 -3.29 -19.05 9.52
N GLU A 175 -3.71 -19.84 10.51
CA GLU A 175 -5.10 -20.28 10.68
C GLU A 175 -5.99 -19.11 11.05
N GLU A 176 -5.55 -18.26 11.99
CA GLU A 176 -6.22 -17.03 12.39
C GLU A 176 -6.29 -16.05 11.21
N GLY A 177 -5.19 -15.90 10.46
CA GLY A 177 -5.15 -15.07 9.27
C GLY A 177 -6.18 -15.52 8.22
N VAL A 178 -6.28 -16.81 7.96
CA VAL A 178 -7.30 -17.38 7.04
C VAL A 178 -8.71 -17.09 7.55
N ALA A 179 -8.96 -17.24 8.85
CA ALA A 179 -10.28 -16.96 9.44
C ALA A 179 -10.64 -15.48 9.26
N GLN A 180 -9.70 -14.56 9.50
CA GLN A 180 -9.91 -13.13 9.31
C GLN A 180 -10.21 -12.78 7.85
N PHE A 181 -9.43 -13.27 6.88
CA PHE A 181 -9.70 -13.01 5.48
C PHE A 181 -11.03 -13.57 4.98
N LYS A 182 -11.44 -14.76 5.44
CA LYS A 182 -12.76 -15.31 5.13
C LYS A 182 -13.89 -14.43 5.69
N LYS A 183 -13.70 -13.89 6.90
CA LYS A 183 -14.67 -13.00 7.52
C LYS A 183 -14.74 -11.67 6.78
N ALA A 184 -13.58 -11.11 6.39
CA ALA A 184 -13.51 -9.93 5.53
C ALA A 184 -14.30 -10.11 4.23
N ILE A 185 -14.07 -11.20 3.49
CA ILE A 185 -14.80 -11.51 2.26
C ILE A 185 -16.31 -11.60 2.50
N SER A 186 -16.73 -12.23 3.61
CA SER A 186 -18.16 -12.36 3.94
C SER A 186 -18.82 -11.00 4.21
N LEU A 187 -18.12 -10.11 4.91
CA LEU A 187 -18.59 -8.76 5.24
C LEU A 187 -18.58 -7.86 4.02
N ALA A 188 -17.52 -7.92 3.19
CA ALA A 188 -17.46 -7.19 1.93
C ALA A 188 -18.64 -7.54 1.00
N LYS A 189 -18.98 -8.83 0.89
CA LYS A 189 -20.17 -9.26 0.13
C LYS A 189 -21.47 -8.70 0.69
N LYS A 190 -21.61 -8.57 2.02
CA LYS A 190 -22.78 -7.93 2.64
C LYS A 190 -22.85 -6.44 2.36
N ALA A 191 -21.68 -5.79 2.26
CA ALA A 191 -21.55 -4.37 1.90
C ALA A 191 -21.74 -4.11 0.40
N GLY A 192 -21.72 -5.15 -0.46
CA GLY A 192 -21.74 -5.00 -1.92
C GLY A 192 -20.40 -4.53 -2.49
N ASP A 193 -19.31 -4.67 -1.75
CA ASP A 193 -17.97 -4.20 -2.12
C ASP A 193 -17.14 -5.34 -2.74
N ASP A 194 -17.23 -5.46 -4.05
CA ASP A 194 -16.47 -6.46 -4.81
C ASP A 194 -14.96 -6.25 -4.73
N ILE A 195 -14.48 -5.00 -4.60
CA ILE A 195 -13.04 -4.69 -4.50
C ILE A 195 -12.46 -5.26 -3.21
N SER A 196 -13.13 -5.05 -2.08
CA SER A 196 -12.71 -5.65 -0.80
C SER A 196 -12.80 -7.19 -0.83
N VAL A 197 -13.75 -7.77 -1.56
CA VAL A 197 -13.76 -9.24 -1.82
C VAL A 197 -12.48 -9.67 -2.53
N ALA A 198 -12.02 -8.93 -3.55
CA ALA A 198 -10.80 -9.25 -4.28
C ALA A 198 -9.56 -9.16 -3.38
N TYR A 199 -9.44 -8.11 -2.56
CA TYR A 199 -8.35 -7.99 -1.58
C TYR A 199 -8.36 -9.11 -0.54
N GLY A 200 -9.54 -9.56 -0.09
CA GLY A 200 -9.67 -10.72 0.77
C GLY A 200 -9.13 -12.01 0.12
N HIS A 201 -9.41 -12.22 -1.17
CA HIS A 201 -8.84 -13.33 -1.94
C HIS A 201 -7.32 -13.20 -2.09
N CYS A 202 -6.78 -12.00 -2.29
CA CYS A 202 -5.33 -11.78 -2.31
C CYS A 202 -4.69 -12.16 -0.95
N GLY A 203 -5.34 -11.83 0.16
CA GLY A 203 -4.88 -12.22 1.50
C GLY A 203 -4.84 -13.74 1.69
N LEU A 204 -5.90 -14.46 1.30
CA LEU A 204 -5.93 -15.93 1.31
C LEU A 204 -4.85 -16.54 0.42
N ALA A 205 -4.65 -15.99 -0.78
CA ALA A 205 -3.61 -16.42 -1.69
C ALA A 205 -2.21 -16.27 -1.08
N GLY A 206 -1.95 -15.14 -0.41
CA GLY A 206 -0.69 -14.89 0.28
C GLY A 206 -0.38 -15.94 1.36
N ILE A 207 -1.35 -16.28 2.21
CA ILE A 207 -1.17 -17.34 3.23
C ILE A 207 -1.01 -18.70 2.56
N SER A 208 -1.85 -19.04 1.58
CA SER A 208 -1.76 -20.33 0.87
C SER A 208 -0.36 -20.52 0.26
N ARG A 209 0.24 -19.45 -0.27
CA ARG A 209 1.62 -19.49 -0.80
C ARG A 209 2.65 -19.81 0.28
N ILE A 210 2.57 -19.16 1.44
CA ILE A 210 3.51 -19.39 2.56
C ILE A 210 3.37 -20.82 3.08
N CYS A 211 2.15 -21.33 3.16
CA CYS A 211 1.86 -22.71 3.59
C CYS A 211 2.14 -23.77 2.52
N GLY A 212 2.75 -23.42 1.38
CA GLY A 212 3.05 -24.37 0.29
C GLY A 212 1.84 -24.85 -0.52
N LYS A 213 0.64 -24.32 -0.24
CA LYS A 213 -0.62 -24.65 -0.96
C LYS A 213 -0.72 -23.84 -2.25
N ILE A 214 0.22 -24.07 -3.18
CA ILE A 214 0.41 -23.19 -4.34
C ILE A 214 -0.78 -23.18 -5.30
N ASP A 215 -1.47 -24.30 -5.47
CA ASP A 215 -2.68 -24.36 -6.30
C ASP A 215 -3.82 -23.51 -5.73
N GLU A 216 -4.01 -23.50 -4.40
CA GLU A 216 -4.96 -22.63 -3.72
C GLU A 216 -4.55 -21.14 -3.86
N CYS A 217 -3.24 -20.84 -3.76
CA CYS A 217 -2.70 -19.53 -4.00
C CYS A 217 -3.09 -19.01 -5.39
N VAL A 218 -2.76 -19.75 -6.44
CA VAL A 218 -3.06 -19.40 -7.83
C VAL A 218 -4.58 -19.27 -8.05
N LYS A 219 -5.39 -20.16 -7.46
CA LYS A 219 -6.85 -20.09 -7.55
C LYS A 219 -7.40 -18.79 -6.96
N ASN A 220 -6.95 -18.41 -5.76
CA ASN A 220 -7.41 -17.18 -5.12
C ASN A 220 -6.97 -15.92 -5.88
N TYR A 221 -5.72 -15.85 -6.39
CA TYR A 221 -5.31 -14.73 -7.24
C TYR A 221 -6.12 -14.63 -8.52
N LYS A 222 -6.50 -15.75 -9.17
CA LYS A 222 -7.39 -15.74 -10.33
C LYS A 222 -8.78 -15.18 -10.00
N LEU A 223 -9.31 -15.45 -8.80
CA LEU A 223 -10.58 -14.87 -8.36
C LEU A 223 -10.46 -13.34 -8.19
N ALA A 224 -9.38 -12.88 -7.56
CA ALA A 224 -9.10 -11.46 -7.41
C ALA A 224 -8.90 -10.77 -8.77
N GLU A 225 -8.09 -11.36 -9.68
CA GLU A 225 -7.84 -10.85 -11.02
C GLU A 225 -9.14 -10.63 -11.81
N LYS A 226 -10.09 -11.58 -11.74
CA LYS A 226 -11.38 -11.47 -12.42
C LYS A 226 -12.16 -10.23 -12.00
N ILE A 227 -12.05 -9.82 -10.73
CA ILE A 227 -12.71 -8.62 -10.20
C ILE A 227 -11.91 -7.38 -10.61
N PHE A 228 -10.62 -7.32 -10.29
CA PHE A 228 -9.78 -6.14 -10.60
C PHE A 228 -9.71 -5.81 -12.10
N ARG A 229 -9.81 -6.81 -12.99
CA ARG A 229 -9.85 -6.55 -14.42
C ARG A 229 -11.01 -5.65 -14.85
N LYS A 230 -12.10 -5.61 -14.10
CA LYS A 230 -13.29 -4.78 -14.35
C LYS A 230 -13.28 -3.45 -13.62
N SER A 231 -12.33 -3.23 -12.73
CA SER A 231 -12.17 -2.01 -11.95
C SER A 231 -11.08 -1.12 -12.52
N GLU A 232 -11.01 0.12 -12.08
CA GLU A 232 -9.89 1.04 -12.35
C GLU A 232 -8.80 0.98 -11.26
N ASP A 233 -8.91 0.06 -10.29
CA ASP A 233 -7.94 -0.12 -9.20
C ASP A 233 -6.59 -0.62 -9.74
N VAL A 234 -5.68 0.31 -9.99
CA VAL A 234 -4.32 0.04 -10.50
C VAL A 234 -3.49 -0.72 -9.47
N PHE A 235 -3.62 -0.36 -8.17
CA PHE A 235 -2.90 -1.05 -7.09
C PHE A 235 -3.34 -2.51 -6.98
N GLY A 236 -4.64 -2.78 -6.97
CA GLY A 236 -5.18 -4.16 -6.92
C GLY A 236 -4.73 -5.02 -8.11
N LYS A 237 -4.68 -4.43 -9.32
CA LYS A 237 -4.13 -5.09 -10.51
C LYS A 237 -2.64 -5.41 -10.35
N ALA A 238 -1.85 -4.45 -9.84
CA ALA A 238 -0.41 -4.63 -9.60
C ALA A 238 -0.15 -5.70 -8.55
N TYR A 239 -0.84 -5.60 -7.41
CA TYR A 239 -0.72 -6.53 -6.29
C TYR A 239 -1.07 -7.97 -6.67
N THR A 240 -2.14 -8.14 -7.44
CA THR A 240 -2.56 -9.46 -7.95
C THR A 240 -1.53 -10.05 -8.90
N ASN A 241 -0.96 -9.24 -9.82
CA ASN A 241 0.10 -9.70 -10.72
C ASN A 241 1.39 -10.07 -9.95
N CYS A 242 1.80 -9.25 -9.00
CA CYS A 242 2.96 -9.56 -8.14
C CYS A 242 2.74 -10.88 -7.37
N GLY A 243 1.58 -11.04 -6.77
CA GLY A 243 1.23 -12.25 -6.04
C GLY A 243 1.15 -13.50 -6.93
N MET A 244 0.57 -13.39 -8.13
CA MET A 244 0.55 -14.46 -9.12
C MET A 244 1.99 -14.85 -9.53
N ALA A 245 2.86 -13.87 -9.77
CA ALA A 245 4.25 -14.10 -10.09
C ALA A 245 4.98 -14.86 -8.98
N ASN A 246 4.74 -14.49 -7.72
CA ASN A 246 5.30 -15.19 -6.56
C ASN A 246 4.85 -16.67 -6.50
N GLY A 247 3.57 -16.94 -6.73
CA GLY A 247 3.04 -18.31 -6.79
C GLY A 247 3.64 -19.14 -7.94
N LEU A 248 3.68 -18.56 -9.13
CA LEU A 248 4.26 -19.22 -10.31
C LEU A 248 5.77 -19.45 -10.17
N ARG A 249 6.50 -18.54 -9.52
CA ARG A 249 7.92 -18.72 -9.19
C ARG A 249 8.13 -19.94 -8.31
N GLN A 250 7.30 -20.15 -7.29
CA GLN A 250 7.37 -21.34 -6.45
C GLN A 250 6.98 -22.63 -7.19
N GLN A 251 6.15 -22.55 -8.23
CA GLN A 251 5.88 -23.69 -9.12
C GLN A 251 7.00 -23.98 -10.13
N GLY A 252 8.08 -23.16 -10.15
CA GLY A 252 9.13 -23.25 -11.15
C GLY A 252 8.73 -22.74 -12.55
N LYS A 253 7.56 -22.13 -12.70
CA LYS A 253 7.07 -21.54 -13.96
C LYS A 253 7.66 -20.16 -14.20
N TYR A 254 8.98 -20.09 -14.31
CA TYR A 254 9.74 -18.85 -14.27
C TYR A 254 9.38 -17.86 -15.39
N ASP A 255 9.14 -18.34 -16.61
CA ASP A 255 8.83 -17.44 -17.74
C ASP A 255 7.43 -16.82 -17.59
N GLU A 256 6.48 -17.56 -17.03
CA GLU A 256 5.15 -17.02 -16.70
C GLU A 256 5.25 -16.01 -15.55
N ALA A 257 5.99 -16.35 -14.50
CA ALA A 257 6.22 -15.47 -13.38
C ALA A 257 6.86 -14.13 -13.79
N LEU A 258 7.87 -14.18 -14.69
CA LEU A 258 8.49 -12.96 -15.22
C LEU A 258 7.50 -12.09 -16.01
N ARG A 259 6.56 -12.67 -16.77
CA ARG A 259 5.52 -11.89 -17.45
C ARG A 259 4.66 -11.13 -16.44
N HIS A 260 4.21 -11.79 -15.38
CA HIS A 260 3.42 -11.16 -14.31
C HIS A 260 4.22 -10.10 -13.54
N TYR A 261 5.48 -10.36 -13.20
CA TYR A 261 6.35 -9.33 -12.59
C TYR A 261 6.52 -8.10 -13.48
N ASN A 262 6.68 -8.27 -14.79
CA ASN A 262 6.81 -7.14 -15.71
C ASN A 262 5.51 -6.31 -15.81
N VAL A 263 4.35 -6.95 -15.66
CA VAL A 263 3.07 -6.21 -15.56
C VAL A 263 3.00 -5.45 -14.23
N ALA A 264 3.31 -6.11 -13.12
CA ALA A 264 3.34 -5.48 -11.80
C ALA A 264 4.33 -4.30 -11.73
N ASP A 265 5.53 -4.46 -12.29
CA ASP A 265 6.57 -3.40 -12.38
C ASP A 265 6.02 -2.14 -13.06
N LYS A 266 5.35 -2.28 -14.21
CA LYS A 266 4.74 -1.16 -14.93
C LYS A 266 3.62 -0.49 -14.13
N LEU A 267 2.77 -1.29 -13.51
CA LEU A 267 1.62 -0.78 -12.75
C LEU A 267 2.07 -0.06 -11.48
N TYR A 268 2.96 -0.66 -10.67
CA TYR A 268 3.51 0.00 -9.49
C TYR A 268 4.34 1.23 -9.84
N SER A 269 5.10 1.20 -10.96
CA SER A 269 5.80 2.39 -11.45
C SER A 269 4.82 3.51 -11.84
N SER A 270 3.66 3.19 -12.41
CA SER A 270 2.67 4.21 -12.80
C SER A 270 1.98 4.89 -11.63
N ILE A 271 1.95 4.24 -10.47
CA ILE A 271 1.39 4.80 -9.23
C ILE A 271 2.47 5.15 -8.19
N HIS A 272 3.73 5.13 -8.60
CA HIS A 272 4.90 5.48 -7.76
C HIS A 272 4.96 4.73 -6.42
N ASP A 273 4.42 3.50 -6.37
CA ASP A 273 4.55 2.62 -5.21
C ASP A 273 5.95 2.02 -5.18
N THR A 274 6.85 2.71 -4.49
CA THR A 274 8.26 2.36 -4.42
C THR A 274 8.54 1.11 -3.60
N VAL A 275 7.74 0.86 -2.56
CA VAL A 275 7.90 -0.28 -1.66
C VAL A 275 7.57 -1.59 -2.40
N ASP A 276 6.38 -1.68 -2.97
CA ASP A 276 5.97 -2.89 -3.70
C ASP A 276 6.76 -3.09 -4.99
N LEU A 277 7.20 -2.01 -5.65
CA LEU A 277 8.15 -2.06 -6.78
C LEU A 277 9.49 -2.69 -6.36
N GLY A 278 9.98 -2.38 -5.16
CA GLY A 278 11.17 -3.01 -4.57
C GLY A 278 11.00 -4.52 -4.46
N PHE A 279 9.86 -5.00 -3.95
CA PHE A 279 9.56 -6.43 -3.88
C PHE A 279 9.41 -7.11 -5.24
N VAL A 280 8.87 -6.42 -6.24
CA VAL A 280 8.80 -6.93 -7.63
C VAL A 280 10.21 -7.14 -8.19
N LYS A 281 11.12 -6.16 -8.01
CA LYS A 281 12.51 -6.27 -8.45
C LYS A 281 13.24 -7.40 -7.73
N TRP A 282 13.07 -7.50 -6.41
CA TRP A 282 13.63 -8.60 -5.61
C TRP A 282 13.13 -9.97 -6.10
N GLY A 283 11.83 -10.15 -6.31
CA GLY A 283 11.26 -11.42 -6.79
C GLY A 283 11.71 -11.79 -8.20
N ARG A 284 11.87 -10.81 -9.09
CA ARG A 284 12.40 -10.99 -10.44
C ARG A 284 13.87 -11.39 -10.40
N ALA A 285 14.65 -10.76 -9.54
CA ALA A 285 16.06 -11.10 -9.34
C ALA A 285 16.24 -12.54 -8.85
N ASP A 286 15.36 -13.05 -7.98
CA ASP A 286 15.44 -14.45 -7.54
C ASP A 286 15.27 -15.43 -8.73
N ILE A 287 14.36 -15.17 -9.66
CA ILE A 287 14.23 -15.96 -10.88
C ILE A 287 15.50 -15.85 -11.74
N LEU A 288 16.06 -14.65 -11.88
CA LEU A 288 17.26 -14.42 -12.68
C LEU A 288 18.47 -15.17 -12.09
N LYS A 289 18.61 -15.21 -10.75
CA LYS A 289 19.61 -16.07 -10.07
C LYS A 289 19.44 -17.54 -10.46
N ARG A 290 18.23 -18.08 -10.34
CA ARG A 290 17.91 -19.48 -10.68
C ARG A 290 18.16 -19.81 -12.15
N LYS A 291 18.07 -18.81 -13.03
CA LYS A 291 18.42 -18.91 -14.46
C LYS A 291 19.91 -18.63 -14.76
N ASN A 292 20.74 -18.53 -13.75
CA ASN A 292 22.17 -18.20 -13.84
C ASN A 292 22.47 -16.86 -14.56
N LYS A 293 21.55 -15.89 -14.48
CA LYS A 293 21.70 -14.55 -15.07
C LYS A 293 22.14 -13.54 -13.99
N MET A 294 23.32 -13.79 -13.39
CA MET A 294 23.77 -13.06 -12.20
C MET A 294 23.91 -11.56 -12.40
N ALA A 295 24.42 -11.08 -13.54
CA ALA A 295 24.54 -9.64 -13.84
C ALA A 295 23.17 -8.95 -13.90
N ALA A 296 22.16 -9.60 -14.47
CA ALA A 296 20.80 -9.06 -14.52
C ALA A 296 20.14 -9.09 -13.13
N ALA A 297 20.37 -10.14 -12.35
CA ALA A 297 19.91 -10.23 -10.96
C ALA A 297 20.51 -9.12 -10.10
N LEU A 298 21.83 -8.86 -10.25
CA LEU A 298 22.50 -7.76 -9.55
C LEU A 298 21.84 -6.41 -9.82
N LYS A 299 21.59 -6.10 -11.11
CA LYS A 299 20.92 -4.85 -11.50
C LYS A 299 19.55 -4.67 -10.84
N ASP A 300 18.74 -5.74 -10.83
CA ASP A 300 17.40 -5.68 -10.19
C ASP A 300 17.51 -5.51 -8.67
N LEU A 301 18.46 -6.20 -8.02
CA LEU A 301 18.68 -6.09 -6.57
C LEU A 301 19.24 -4.73 -6.17
N GLU A 302 20.14 -4.15 -6.94
CA GLU A 302 20.63 -2.78 -6.72
C GLU A 302 19.47 -1.78 -6.83
N GLY A 303 18.59 -1.96 -7.83
CA GLY A 303 17.37 -1.17 -7.95
C GLY A 303 16.41 -1.35 -6.78
N ALA A 304 16.24 -2.56 -6.27
CA ALA A 304 15.44 -2.83 -5.08
C ALA A 304 16.05 -2.17 -3.82
N ARG A 305 17.38 -2.25 -3.66
CA ARG A 305 18.10 -1.63 -2.55
C ARG A 305 17.83 -0.13 -2.49
N VAL A 306 17.97 0.58 -3.60
CA VAL A 306 17.72 2.03 -3.64
C VAL A 306 16.30 2.36 -3.19
N LEU A 307 15.30 1.57 -3.59
CA LEU A 307 13.91 1.78 -3.19
C LEU A 307 13.68 1.54 -1.69
N PHE A 308 14.24 0.45 -1.14
CA PHE A 308 14.07 0.13 0.27
C PHE A 308 14.91 1.02 1.20
N ASP A 309 16.10 1.45 0.78
CA ASP A 309 16.95 2.37 1.58
C ASP A 309 16.29 3.76 1.78
N ASN A 310 15.37 4.13 0.89
CA ASN A 310 14.55 5.35 1.00
C ASN A 310 13.19 5.12 1.71
N SER A 311 13.00 3.99 2.40
CA SER A 311 11.78 3.65 3.11
C SER A 311 12.07 3.00 4.47
N ASP A 312 11.04 2.90 5.33
CA ASP A 312 11.12 2.20 6.62
C ASP A 312 10.88 0.67 6.50
N GLU A 313 10.85 0.12 5.28
CA GLU A 313 10.55 -1.30 5.02
C GLU A 313 11.78 -2.19 5.33
N LYS A 314 11.95 -2.50 6.61
CA LYS A 314 13.10 -3.27 7.14
C LYS A 314 13.25 -4.65 6.52
N ARG A 315 12.13 -5.34 6.29
CA ARG A 315 12.14 -6.66 5.66
C ARG A 315 12.70 -6.61 4.24
N GLY A 316 12.30 -5.62 3.43
CA GLY A 316 12.81 -5.41 2.09
C GLY A 316 14.32 -5.13 2.07
N GLN A 317 14.78 -4.28 2.99
CA GLN A 317 16.21 -3.97 3.17
C GLN A 317 17.01 -5.26 3.46
N ILE A 318 16.57 -6.08 4.42
CA ILE A 318 17.23 -7.31 4.83
C ILE A 318 17.26 -8.34 3.69
N LEU A 319 16.10 -8.63 3.09
CA LEU A 319 15.99 -9.57 1.97
C LEU A 319 16.89 -9.18 0.80
N THR A 320 16.98 -7.89 0.51
CA THR A 320 17.82 -7.38 -0.59
C THR A 320 19.30 -7.51 -0.27
N LYS A 321 19.75 -7.18 0.95
CA LYS A 321 21.15 -7.38 1.38
C LYS A 321 21.56 -8.84 1.25
N LEU A 322 20.77 -9.77 1.79
CA LEU A 322 21.06 -11.21 1.73
C LEU A 322 21.08 -11.73 0.28
N SER A 323 20.16 -11.25 -0.57
CA SER A 323 20.12 -11.63 -1.97
C SER A 323 21.28 -11.04 -2.78
N LEU A 324 21.70 -9.80 -2.48
CA LEU A 324 22.91 -9.18 -3.05
C LEU A 324 24.16 -9.96 -2.68
N ALA A 325 24.30 -10.33 -1.40
CA ALA A 325 25.43 -11.14 -0.94
C ALA A 325 25.56 -12.44 -1.74
N GLN A 326 24.44 -13.16 -1.98
CA GLN A 326 24.45 -14.38 -2.79
C GLN A 326 24.91 -14.13 -4.23
N VAL A 327 24.45 -13.04 -4.86
CA VAL A 327 24.80 -12.71 -6.25
C VAL A 327 26.25 -12.25 -6.34
N LEU A 328 26.73 -11.42 -5.41
CA LEU A 328 28.11 -10.96 -5.37
C LEU A 328 29.09 -12.10 -5.16
N TYR A 329 28.77 -13.04 -4.27
CA TYR A 329 29.55 -14.24 -4.07
C TYR A 329 29.66 -15.07 -5.36
N ALA A 330 28.54 -15.27 -6.06
CA ALA A 330 28.51 -16.00 -7.33
C ALA A 330 29.30 -15.29 -8.46
N LEU A 331 29.48 -13.96 -8.34
CA LEU A 331 30.30 -13.15 -9.26
C LEU A 331 31.79 -13.05 -8.83
N GLY A 332 32.21 -13.71 -7.74
CA GLY A 332 33.56 -13.67 -7.23
C GLY A 332 33.94 -12.45 -6.39
N ARG A 333 32.94 -11.59 -6.03
CA ARG A 333 33.12 -10.42 -5.16
C ARG A 333 32.90 -10.83 -3.70
N THR A 334 33.77 -11.68 -3.20
CA THR A 334 33.59 -12.39 -1.92
C THR A 334 33.60 -11.48 -0.70
N ASP A 335 34.51 -10.49 -0.63
CA ASP A 335 34.61 -9.60 0.53
C ASP A 335 33.36 -8.72 0.68
N GLU A 336 32.83 -8.19 -0.44
CA GLU A 336 31.58 -7.43 -0.45
C GLU A 336 30.37 -8.31 -0.10
N ALA A 337 30.39 -9.56 -0.55
CA ALA A 337 29.31 -10.52 -0.25
C ALA A 337 29.29 -10.84 1.25
N GLU A 338 30.44 -11.09 1.87
CA GLU A 338 30.54 -11.39 3.29
C GLU A 338 30.06 -10.22 4.15
N GLN A 339 30.53 -9.01 3.85
CA GLN A 339 30.08 -7.80 4.55
C GLN A 339 28.56 -7.63 4.49
N LEU A 340 27.95 -7.69 3.30
CA LEU A 340 26.50 -7.53 3.14
C LEU A 340 25.71 -8.65 3.82
N TYR A 341 26.23 -9.87 3.84
CA TYR A 341 25.61 -10.99 4.54
C TYR A 341 25.59 -10.75 6.05
N GLU A 342 26.71 -10.36 6.64
CA GLU A 342 26.82 -10.06 8.07
C GLU A 342 25.91 -8.89 8.47
N GLU A 343 25.88 -7.80 7.68
CA GLU A 343 24.98 -6.68 7.88
C GLU A 343 23.50 -7.12 7.84
N GLY A 344 23.14 -7.93 6.84
CA GLY A 344 21.76 -8.43 6.68
C GLY A 344 21.31 -9.32 7.82
N VAL A 345 22.18 -10.25 8.26
CA VAL A 345 21.91 -11.16 9.39
C VAL A 345 21.82 -10.38 10.70
N SER A 346 22.75 -9.43 10.93
CA SER A 346 22.74 -8.59 12.13
C SER A 346 21.45 -7.76 12.22
N GLN A 347 21.05 -7.12 11.10
CA GLN A 347 19.81 -6.36 11.04
C GLN A 347 18.58 -7.26 11.26
N ALA A 348 18.54 -8.46 10.65
CA ALA A 348 17.43 -9.40 10.83
C ALA A 348 17.25 -9.79 12.29
N ARG A 349 18.35 -10.01 13.02
CA ARG A 349 18.34 -10.33 14.46
C ARG A 349 17.85 -9.15 15.30
N ALA A 350 18.34 -7.94 15.01
CA ALA A 350 17.95 -6.72 15.71
C ALA A 350 16.45 -6.42 15.58
N GLU A 351 15.90 -6.65 14.40
CA GLU A 351 14.48 -6.42 14.09
C GLU A 351 13.56 -7.62 14.46
N GLY A 352 14.12 -8.72 14.98
CA GLY A 352 13.34 -9.93 15.29
C GLY A 352 12.75 -10.63 14.05
N LEU A 353 13.31 -10.38 12.86
CA LEU A 353 12.78 -10.86 11.57
C LEU A 353 13.43 -12.15 11.07
N HIS A 354 14.30 -12.78 11.83
CA HIS A 354 15.06 -13.97 11.41
C HIS A 354 14.19 -15.18 11.05
N THR A 355 13.12 -15.45 11.81
CA THR A 355 12.16 -16.54 11.51
C THR A 355 11.29 -16.23 10.29
N TYR A 356 11.15 -14.97 9.98
CA TYR A 356 10.34 -14.50 8.88
C TYR A 356 11.01 -14.64 7.52
N LEU A 357 12.35 -14.52 7.50
CA LEU A 357 13.14 -14.68 6.29
C LEU A 357 13.07 -16.11 5.75
N GLU A 358 13.06 -17.11 6.63
CA GLU A 358 12.94 -18.53 6.27
C GLU A 358 11.62 -18.87 5.57
N SER A 359 10.55 -18.14 5.89
CA SER A 359 9.21 -18.33 5.29
C SER A 359 9.08 -17.69 3.89
N TYR A 360 10.02 -16.85 3.47
CA TYR A 360 9.97 -16.12 2.21
C TYR A 360 11.03 -16.56 1.19
N THR A 361 12.00 -17.36 1.61
CA THR A 361 13.01 -17.98 0.74
C THR A 361 12.55 -19.30 0.16
#